data_6ed9e988337a7591c843a7c341c00bc4
#
_entry.id   6ed9e988337a7591c843a7c341c00bc4
#
_cell.length_a   1.000
_cell.length_b   1.000
_cell.length_c   1.000
_cell.angle_alpha   90.00
_cell.angle_beta   90.00
_cell.angle_gamma   90.00
#
_symmetry.space_group_name_H-M   'P 1'
#
loop_
_entity.id
_entity.type
_entity.pdbx_description
1 polymer ?
#
loop_
_entity_poly.entity_id
_entity_poly.type
_entity_poly.pdbx_seq_one_letter_code
_entity_poly.pdbx_strand_id
1 'polypeptide(L)'
;MTHRITVPFQGDGSGIGELTWGQFAAWRSMQVVEATEWTGGTMALAPGTTVGDVATTLGFIMSRHQSLRTRLVPDGPGTDAPPKQVLSSSGSVVLEVYDDDGDPERLAATIRARYEAAPWDPYTDWPVRMAVVARPGTGDALWFVALYCHMVIDGYGFEALIADLANLDPATGRHLAPVAGIQPLELAAAQQGTGARRQHQASLRYWEKHLRTIEPRRFPVPLEPRPERWCEATLTSPATHLALAAVAERTKVHSGTILLAAYAMMLGRLSGQPVGAFRIVVSNRFRPGFAESVSNLAQAGLAVIDTGAASFAEVIARTFKSQLTAGMYAYYHPRDLWALVDRVGAERGVELDTGCYFNDRRRSAPPPSGIPSPAEVTAALEGSVLRWGPSSNEWDATCFLHIDAAAGAATDAVDLTWRVDTAAVSPAMLEVCLRGIESLVVAAALSETVAV
;
A
#
# COMPACT_ATOMS: atom_id res chain seq x y z
N MET A 1 -18.99 -8.82 -21.95
CA MET A 1 -17.84 -9.59 -22.47
C MET A 1 -18.19 -10.07 -23.85
N THR A 2 -17.41 -9.68 -24.83
CA THR A 2 -17.64 -10.06 -26.24
C THR A 2 -16.89 -11.34 -26.56
N HIS A 3 -15.62 -11.44 -26.19
CA HIS A 3 -14.82 -12.65 -26.37
C HIS A 3 -13.64 -12.72 -25.39
N ARG A 4 -12.91 -13.84 -25.42
CA ARG A 4 -11.70 -14.08 -24.62
C ARG A 4 -10.53 -14.37 -25.54
N ILE A 5 -9.36 -13.79 -25.19
CA ILE A 5 -8.11 -14.11 -25.84
C ILE A 5 -7.26 -14.91 -24.85
N THR A 6 -6.85 -16.09 -25.26
CA THR A 6 -5.89 -16.89 -24.50
C THR A 6 -4.49 -16.42 -24.88
N VAL A 7 -3.77 -15.83 -23.92
CA VAL A 7 -2.44 -15.30 -24.09
C VAL A 7 -1.43 -16.27 -23.49
N PRO A 8 -0.61 -16.95 -24.32
CA PRO A 8 0.43 -17.83 -23.83
C PRO A 8 1.58 -17.03 -23.22
N PHE A 9 2.24 -17.62 -22.23
CA PHE A 9 3.48 -17.08 -21.68
C PHE A 9 4.51 -18.19 -21.48
N GLN A 10 5.78 -17.81 -21.58
CA GLN A 10 6.93 -18.67 -21.27
C GLN A 10 8.06 -17.80 -20.70
N GLY A 11 8.57 -18.15 -19.53
CA GLY A 11 9.61 -17.39 -18.86
C GLY A 11 10.55 -18.27 -18.06
N ASP A 12 11.65 -17.69 -17.63
CA ASP A 12 12.73 -18.38 -16.92
C ASP A 12 12.32 -18.78 -15.51
N GLY A 13 12.83 -19.92 -15.07
CA GLY A 13 12.63 -20.46 -13.72
C GLY A 13 11.34 -21.24 -13.55
N SER A 14 11.44 -22.25 -12.71
CA SER A 14 10.34 -23.07 -12.20
C SER A 14 10.75 -23.68 -10.88
N GLY A 15 9.79 -24.09 -10.05
CA GLY A 15 10.09 -24.76 -8.79
C GLY A 15 9.13 -24.42 -7.69
N ILE A 16 9.38 -25.01 -6.53
CA ILE A 16 8.61 -24.81 -5.30
C ILE A 16 9.55 -24.27 -4.23
N GLY A 17 9.09 -23.30 -3.45
CA GLY A 17 9.84 -22.73 -2.34
C GLY A 17 8.93 -22.17 -1.26
N GLU A 18 9.54 -21.74 -0.15
CA GLU A 18 8.83 -21.03 0.90
C GLU A 18 8.25 -19.72 0.37
N LEU A 19 7.17 -19.19 0.98
CA LEU A 19 6.71 -17.84 0.70
C LEU A 19 7.79 -16.83 1.09
N THR A 20 7.92 -15.77 0.31
CA THR A 20 8.66 -14.60 0.79
C THR A 20 7.94 -13.98 2.00
N TRP A 21 8.64 -13.21 2.80
CA TRP A 21 8.03 -12.58 3.97
C TRP A 21 6.86 -11.64 3.61
N GLY A 22 6.95 -10.94 2.46
CA GLY A 22 5.84 -10.13 1.95
C GLY A 22 4.65 -10.97 1.49
N GLN A 23 4.91 -12.05 0.73
CA GLN A 23 3.85 -12.99 0.32
C GLN A 23 3.15 -13.60 1.53
N PHE A 24 3.91 -14.02 2.54
CA PHE A 24 3.35 -14.60 3.77
C PHE A 24 2.46 -13.60 4.51
N ALA A 25 2.88 -12.34 4.63
CA ALA A 25 2.08 -11.30 5.27
C ALA A 25 0.75 -11.08 4.54
N ALA A 26 0.79 -10.91 3.22
CA ALA A 26 -0.41 -10.71 2.40
C ALA A 26 -1.34 -11.94 2.41
N TRP A 27 -0.76 -13.14 2.26
CA TRP A 27 -1.54 -14.38 2.36
C TRP A 27 -2.27 -14.48 3.71
N ARG A 28 -1.59 -14.18 4.81
CA ARG A 28 -2.21 -14.22 6.15
C ARG A 28 -3.28 -13.16 6.32
N SER A 29 -3.06 -11.93 5.83
CA SER A 29 -4.07 -10.86 5.83
C SER A 29 -5.35 -11.33 5.12
N MET A 30 -5.21 -11.89 3.91
CA MET A 30 -6.35 -12.43 3.16
C MET A 30 -7.09 -13.56 3.89
N GLN A 31 -6.39 -14.37 4.71
CA GLN A 31 -7.05 -15.40 5.54
C GLN A 31 -7.84 -14.78 6.71
N VAL A 32 -7.36 -13.69 7.29
CA VAL A 32 -8.03 -13.00 8.40
C VAL A 32 -9.24 -12.20 7.92
N VAL A 33 -9.08 -11.52 6.79
CA VAL A 33 -10.14 -10.67 6.19
C VAL A 33 -11.13 -11.49 5.36
N GLU A 34 -10.81 -12.76 5.04
CA GLU A 34 -11.59 -13.66 4.17
C GLU A 34 -11.88 -13.08 2.79
N ALA A 35 -11.00 -12.18 2.32
CA ALA A 35 -11.12 -11.51 1.04
C ALA A 35 -9.77 -11.42 0.32
N THR A 36 -9.80 -11.37 -1.02
CA THR A 36 -8.60 -11.16 -1.83
C THR A 36 -8.29 -9.67 -1.91
N GLU A 37 -7.08 -9.29 -1.51
CA GLU A 37 -6.58 -7.94 -1.67
C GLU A 37 -6.07 -7.75 -3.10
N TRP A 38 -6.71 -6.84 -3.86
CA TRP A 38 -6.32 -6.50 -5.22
C TRP A 38 -5.63 -5.14 -5.30
N THR A 39 -4.57 -5.08 -6.10
CA THR A 39 -3.85 -3.85 -6.46
C THR A 39 -3.97 -3.62 -7.96
N GLY A 40 -4.22 -2.38 -8.37
CA GLY A 40 -4.41 -2.04 -9.78
C GLY A 40 -5.60 -1.12 -9.98
N GLY A 41 -6.17 -1.13 -11.18
CA GLY A 41 -7.28 -0.23 -11.48
C GLY A 41 -7.69 -0.22 -12.94
N THR A 42 -8.25 0.91 -13.35
CA THR A 42 -8.67 1.19 -14.73
C THR A 42 -7.91 2.38 -15.28
N MET A 43 -7.67 2.40 -16.58
CA MET A 43 -6.95 3.49 -17.22
C MET A 43 -7.40 3.62 -18.69
N ALA A 44 -7.55 4.87 -19.17
CA ALA A 44 -7.69 5.15 -20.59
C ALA A 44 -6.41 4.77 -21.34
N LEU A 45 -6.53 4.16 -22.50
CA LEU A 45 -5.42 3.82 -23.36
C LEU A 45 -5.13 4.94 -24.37
N ALA A 46 -3.88 5.04 -24.78
CA ALA A 46 -3.49 6.01 -25.82
C ALA A 46 -4.20 5.69 -27.15
N PRO A 47 -4.63 6.72 -27.91
CA PRO A 47 -5.20 6.51 -29.24
C PRO A 47 -4.30 5.67 -30.14
N GLY A 48 -4.88 4.70 -30.84
CA GLY A 48 -4.16 3.77 -31.71
C GLY A 48 -3.63 2.51 -31.01
N THR A 49 -3.79 2.38 -29.68
CA THR A 49 -3.51 1.12 -28.99
C THR A 49 -4.56 0.08 -29.41
N THR A 50 -4.11 -1.12 -29.74
CA THR A 50 -4.98 -2.22 -30.16
C THR A 50 -5.16 -3.26 -29.05
N VAL A 51 -6.20 -4.08 -29.16
CA VAL A 51 -6.39 -5.27 -28.31
C VAL A 51 -5.18 -6.22 -28.42
N GLY A 52 -4.55 -6.29 -29.59
CA GLY A 52 -3.32 -7.06 -29.81
C GLY A 52 -2.13 -6.55 -29.01
N ASP A 53 -1.98 -5.23 -28.91
CA ASP A 53 -0.89 -4.62 -28.09
C ASP A 53 -1.09 -4.93 -26.60
N VAL A 54 -2.35 -4.88 -26.12
CA VAL A 54 -2.67 -5.25 -24.72
C VAL A 54 -2.40 -6.74 -24.47
N ALA A 55 -2.76 -7.63 -25.40
CA ALA A 55 -2.44 -9.05 -25.30
C ALA A 55 -0.93 -9.31 -25.31
N THR A 56 -0.18 -8.61 -26.16
CA THR A 56 1.29 -8.68 -26.22
C THR A 56 1.91 -8.23 -24.90
N THR A 57 1.44 -7.12 -24.34
CA THR A 57 1.88 -6.61 -23.03
C THR A 57 1.60 -7.61 -21.91
N LEU A 58 0.40 -8.22 -21.90
CA LEU A 58 0.06 -9.26 -20.91
C LEU A 58 0.98 -10.48 -21.03
N GLY A 59 1.22 -10.97 -22.23
CA GLY A 59 2.16 -12.08 -22.49
C GLY A 59 3.58 -11.74 -22.04
N PHE A 60 4.04 -10.52 -22.30
CA PHE A 60 5.33 -10.03 -21.88
C PHE A 60 5.49 -10.01 -20.36
N ILE A 61 4.59 -9.35 -19.62
CA ILE A 61 4.72 -9.24 -18.15
C ILE A 61 4.63 -10.61 -17.48
N MET A 62 3.75 -11.49 -17.97
CA MET A 62 3.62 -12.87 -17.45
C MET A 62 4.87 -13.70 -17.72
N SER A 63 5.48 -13.57 -18.90
CA SER A 63 6.71 -14.29 -19.25
C SER A 63 7.89 -13.82 -18.41
N ARG A 64 7.94 -12.52 -18.13
CA ARG A 64 9.09 -11.85 -17.55
C ARG A 64 9.14 -11.93 -16.02
N HIS A 65 8.03 -11.64 -15.34
CA HIS A 65 8.00 -11.53 -13.88
C HIS A 65 7.52 -12.81 -13.22
N GLN A 66 8.38 -13.45 -12.47
CA GLN A 66 8.08 -14.70 -11.77
C GLN A 66 6.91 -14.55 -10.78
N SER A 67 6.76 -13.40 -10.13
CA SER A 67 5.67 -13.14 -9.20
C SER A 67 4.28 -13.32 -9.84
N LEU A 68 4.11 -12.89 -11.11
CA LEU A 68 2.83 -12.94 -11.82
C LEU A 68 2.45 -14.36 -12.30
N ARG A 69 3.39 -15.30 -12.31
CA ARG A 69 3.17 -16.70 -12.66
C ARG A 69 3.44 -17.66 -11.49
N THR A 70 3.31 -17.12 -10.28
CA THR A 70 3.40 -17.84 -9.02
C THR A 70 2.01 -18.14 -8.48
N ARG A 71 1.78 -19.36 -8.06
CA ARG A 71 0.59 -19.85 -7.34
C ARG A 71 1.00 -20.47 -6.03
N LEU A 72 0.04 -20.89 -5.23
CA LEU A 72 0.30 -21.60 -3.99
C LEU A 72 0.18 -23.12 -4.17
N VAL A 73 0.79 -23.84 -3.28
CA VAL A 73 0.62 -25.29 -3.13
C VAL A 73 0.62 -25.61 -1.62
N PRO A 74 -0.28 -26.50 -1.14
CA PRO A 74 -0.28 -26.92 0.25
C PRO A 74 1.07 -27.57 0.64
N ASP A 75 1.54 -27.34 1.85
CA ASP A 75 2.75 -28.00 2.39
C ASP A 75 2.43 -29.38 2.95
N GLY A 76 1.79 -30.23 2.15
CA GLY A 76 1.36 -31.57 2.47
C GLY A 76 -0.16 -31.67 2.75
N PRO A 77 -0.72 -32.89 2.65
CA PRO A 77 -2.13 -33.12 2.87
C PRO A 77 -2.51 -32.98 4.34
N GLY A 78 -3.52 -32.14 4.64
CA GLY A 78 -4.09 -31.98 5.98
C GLY A 78 -3.20 -31.25 7.00
N THR A 79 -2.24 -30.48 6.57
CA THR A 79 -1.39 -29.66 7.46
C THR A 79 -1.95 -28.25 7.60
N ASP A 80 -1.89 -27.70 8.83
CA ASP A 80 -2.12 -26.27 9.10
C ASP A 80 -0.88 -25.41 8.80
N ALA A 81 0.13 -26.00 8.14
CA ALA A 81 1.34 -25.29 7.76
C ALA A 81 1.04 -24.25 6.65
N PRO A 82 1.75 -23.12 6.63
CA PRO A 82 1.63 -22.17 5.55
C PRO A 82 1.92 -22.83 4.21
N PRO A 83 1.22 -22.45 3.13
CA PRO A 83 1.48 -22.98 1.81
C PRO A 83 2.85 -22.56 1.30
N LYS A 84 3.34 -23.27 0.30
CA LYS A 84 4.54 -22.89 -0.46
C LYS A 84 4.15 -22.19 -1.75
N GLN A 85 5.05 -21.37 -2.28
CA GLN A 85 4.91 -20.85 -3.63
C GLN A 85 5.36 -21.86 -4.68
N VAL A 86 4.62 -21.95 -5.77
CA VAL A 86 4.98 -22.74 -6.94
C VAL A 86 5.08 -21.82 -8.16
N LEU A 87 6.25 -21.78 -8.77
CA LEU A 87 6.55 -21.02 -9.96
C LEU A 87 6.42 -21.92 -11.20
N SER A 88 5.61 -21.50 -12.16
CA SER A 88 5.46 -22.15 -13.46
C SER A 88 6.32 -21.45 -14.51
N SER A 89 7.03 -22.23 -15.36
CA SER A 89 7.82 -21.70 -16.47
C SER A 89 6.97 -21.33 -17.68
N SER A 90 5.77 -21.90 -17.82
CA SER A 90 4.88 -21.65 -18.95
C SER A 90 3.42 -21.82 -18.55
N GLY A 91 2.53 -21.28 -19.37
CA GLY A 91 1.10 -21.39 -19.19
C GLY A 91 0.35 -20.47 -20.14
N SER A 92 -0.90 -20.22 -19.82
CA SER A 92 -1.70 -19.22 -20.50
C SER A 92 -2.55 -18.44 -19.51
N VAL A 93 -2.80 -17.15 -19.81
CA VAL A 93 -3.67 -16.26 -19.08
C VAL A 93 -4.75 -15.73 -20.00
N VAL A 94 -5.91 -15.35 -19.46
CA VAL A 94 -7.04 -14.86 -20.26
C VAL A 94 -7.06 -13.35 -20.22
N LEU A 95 -7.13 -12.71 -21.40
CA LEU A 95 -7.53 -11.32 -21.57
C LEU A 95 -9.01 -11.31 -21.96
N GLU A 96 -9.86 -10.69 -21.14
CA GLU A 96 -11.26 -10.50 -21.47
C GLU A 96 -11.45 -9.24 -22.34
N VAL A 97 -12.21 -9.35 -23.44
CA VAL A 97 -12.50 -8.24 -24.34
C VAL A 97 -13.97 -7.89 -24.27
N TYR A 98 -14.26 -6.62 -24.13
CA TYR A 98 -15.60 -6.04 -24.08
C TYR A 98 -15.73 -4.98 -25.15
N ASP A 99 -16.70 -5.10 -26.04
CA ASP A 99 -16.99 -4.08 -27.03
C ASP A 99 -17.95 -3.05 -26.43
N ASP A 100 -17.54 -1.79 -26.45
CA ASP A 100 -18.36 -0.63 -26.09
C ASP A 100 -17.75 0.64 -26.68
N ASP A 101 -18.61 1.47 -27.27
CA ASP A 101 -18.28 2.80 -27.80
C ASP A 101 -19.08 3.93 -27.14
N GLY A 102 -19.98 3.58 -26.21
CA GLY A 102 -20.84 4.53 -25.52
C GLY A 102 -20.16 5.17 -24.31
N ASP A 103 -19.82 4.36 -23.31
CA ASP A 103 -19.20 4.81 -22.06
C ASP A 103 -18.15 3.78 -21.57
N PRO A 104 -16.98 3.74 -22.23
CA PRO A 104 -15.94 2.75 -21.93
C PRO A 104 -15.36 2.89 -20.52
N GLU A 105 -15.33 4.09 -19.95
CA GLU A 105 -14.88 4.35 -18.58
C GLU A 105 -15.79 3.68 -17.56
N ARG A 106 -17.10 3.91 -17.67
CA ARG A 106 -18.11 3.30 -16.81
C ARG A 106 -18.11 1.77 -16.92
N LEU A 107 -17.96 1.25 -18.14
CA LEU A 107 -17.87 -0.20 -18.34
C LEU A 107 -16.61 -0.75 -17.67
N ALA A 108 -15.46 -0.09 -17.83
CA ALA A 108 -14.21 -0.49 -17.17
C ALA A 108 -14.34 -0.50 -15.63
N ALA A 109 -15.00 0.51 -15.05
CA ALA A 109 -15.30 0.55 -13.61
C ALA A 109 -16.21 -0.62 -13.18
N THR A 110 -17.21 -0.97 -13.98
CA THR A 110 -18.10 -2.12 -13.74
C THR A 110 -17.33 -3.45 -13.79
N ILE A 111 -16.43 -3.61 -14.75
CA ILE A 111 -15.57 -4.81 -14.88
C ILE A 111 -14.65 -4.92 -13.68
N ARG A 112 -14.05 -3.81 -13.26
CA ARG A 112 -13.19 -3.75 -12.06
C ARG A 112 -13.95 -4.22 -10.83
N ALA A 113 -15.11 -3.65 -10.54
CA ALA A 113 -15.92 -4.04 -9.39
C ALA A 113 -16.29 -5.55 -9.41
N ARG A 114 -16.62 -6.08 -10.59
CA ARG A 114 -16.86 -7.52 -10.77
C ARG A 114 -15.61 -8.35 -10.46
N TYR A 115 -14.43 -7.92 -10.91
CA TYR A 115 -13.18 -8.61 -10.64
C TYR A 115 -12.81 -8.61 -9.15
N GLU A 116 -13.04 -7.48 -8.48
CA GLU A 116 -12.80 -7.35 -7.05
C GLU A 116 -13.73 -8.25 -6.22
N ALA A 117 -15.00 -8.38 -6.62
CA ALA A 117 -15.99 -9.21 -5.94
C ALA A 117 -15.90 -10.72 -6.29
N ALA A 118 -15.27 -11.08 -7.41
CA ALA A 118 -15.21 -12.48 -7.82
C ALA A 118 -14.21 -13.28 -6.98
N PRO A 119 -14.55 -14.53 -6.57
CA PRO A 119 -13.62 -15.39 -5.84
C PRO A 119 -12.32 -15.59 -6.62
N TRP A 120 -11.24 -15.77 -5.89
CA TRP A 120 -9.92 -16.11 -6.43
C TRP A 120 -9.33 -17.27 -5.62
N ASP A 121 -8.93 -18.31 -6.33
CA ASP A 121 -8.29 -19.47 -5.73
C ASP A 121 -6.76 -19.41 -5.95
N PRO A 122 -5.95 -19.16 -4.89
CA PRO A 122 -4.51 -19.02 -5.01
C PRO A 122 -3.81 -20.31 -5.49
N TYR A 123 -4.47 -21.45 -5.47
CA TYR A 123 -3.91 -22.74 -5.86
C TYR A 123 -4.06 -23.02 -7.36
N THR A 124 -5.08 -22.47 -7.99
CA THR A 124 -5.43 -22.75 -9.40
C THR A 124 -5.36 -21.53 -10.31
N ASP A 125 -5.71 -20.34 -9.79
CA ASP A 125 -5.81 -19.12 -10.58
C ASP A 125 -4.47 -18.36 -10.65
N TRP A 126 -4.23 -17.68 -11.76
CA TRP A 126 -3.15 -16.71 -11.81
C TRP A 126 -3.50 -15.47 -10.99
N PRO A 127 -2.49 -14.83 -10.36
CA PRO A 127 -2.72 -13.65 -9.51
C PRO A 127 -2.92 -12.36 -10.33
N VAL A 128 -3.45 -12.49 -11.54
CA VAL A 128 -3.67 -11.38 -12.50
C VAL A 128 -5.04 -11.52 -13.13
N ARG A 129 -5.81 -10.43 -13.14
CA ARG A 129 -7.07 -10.30 -13.88
C ARG A 129 -6.95 -9.12 -14.83
N MET A 130 -7.24 -9.33 -16.10
CA MET A 130 -7.05 -8.29 -17.09
C MET A 130 -8.19 -8.27 -18.11
N ALA A 131 -8.69 -7.06 -18.41
CA ALA A 131 -9.66 -6.85 -19.45
C ALA A 131 -9.34 -5.58 -20.24
N VAL A 132 -9.90 -5.51 -21.44
CA VAL A 132 -9.88 -4.34 -22.29
C VAL A 132 -11.28 -4.03 -22.79
N VAL A 133 -11.65 -2.74 -22.75
CA VAL A 133 -12.82 -2.22 -23.44
C VAL A 133 -12.37 -1.73 -24.80
N ALA A 134 -12.94 -2.29 -25.86
CA ALA A 134 -12.55 -2.03 -27.24
C ALA A 134 -13.69 -1.41 -28.04
N ARG A 135 -13.34 -0.66 -29.09
CA ARG A 135 -14.31 -0.15 -30.06
C ARG A 135 -14.85 -1.30 -30.92
N PRO A 136 -16.17 -1.44 -31.05
CA PRO A 136 -16.77 -2.51 -31.84
C PRO A 136 -16.24 -2.53 -33.29
N GLY A 137 -15.79 -3.70 -33.73
CA GLY A 137 -15.40 -3.94 -35.12
C GLY A 137 -14.07 -3.33 -35.60
N THR A 138 -13.37 -2.55 -34.79
CA THR A 138 -12.09 -1.94 -35.19
C THR A 138 -10.87 -2.60 -34.53
N GLY A 139 -11.02 -3.21 -33.35
CA GLY A 139 -9.94 -3.71 -32.53
C GLY A 139 -9.17 -2.64 -31.77
N ASP A 140 -9.61 -1.37 -31.82
CA ASP A 140 -9.03 -0.29 -31.02
C ASP A 140 -9.36 -0.49 -29.55
N ALA A 141 -8.35 -0.51 -28.70
CA ALA A 141 -8.49 -0.58 -27.26
C ALA A 141 -8.67 0.83 -26.66
N LEU A 142 -9.74 1.04 -25.91
CA LEU A 142 -10.12 2.35 -25.37
C LEU A 142 -9.77 2.48 -23.88
N TRP A 143 -10.09 1.44 -23.11
CA TRP A 143 -9.85 1.38 -21.67
C TRP A 143 -9.29 0.02 -21.26
N PHE A 144 -8.50 0.03 -20.22
CA PHE A 144 -7.79 -1.11 -19.68
C PHE A 144 -8.18 -1.32 -18.22
N VAL A 145 -8.39 -2.57 -17.86
CA VAL A 145 -8.63 -3.00 -16.47
C VAL A 145 -7.55 -4.02 -16.12
N ALA A 146 -6.76 -3.75 -15.09
CA ALA A 146 -5.78 -4.71 -14.59
C ALA A 146 -5.78 -4.75 -13.07
N LEU A 147 -5.96 -5.94 -12.53
CA LEU A 147 -5.87 -6.22 -11.11
C LEU A 147 -4.84 -7.30 -10.86
N TYR A 148 -4.01 -7.10 -9.86
CA TYR A 148 -2.99 -8.01 -9.40
C TYR A 148 -3.25 -8.35 -7.94
N CYS A 149 -3.17 -9.62 -7.55
CA CYS A 149 -3.27 -10.00 -6.15
C CYS A 149 -2.12 -9.36 -5.36
N HIS A 150 -2.45 -8.70 -4.25
CA HIS A 150 -1.45 -8.00 -3.44
C HIS A 150 -0.38 -8.93 -2.85
N MET A 151 -0.63 -10.24 -2.80
CA MET A 151 0.38 -11.23 -2.44
C MET A 151 1.62 -11.20 -3.36
N VAL A 152 1.44 -10.88 -4.65
CA VAL A 152 2.51 -10.96 -5.65
C VAL A 152 3.11 -9.61 -6.02
N ILE A 153 2.49 -8.49 -5.62
CA ILE A 153 2.95 -7.15 -5.98
C ILE A 153 2.48 -6.12 -4.95
N ASP A 154 3.36 -5.20 -4.56
CA ASP A 154 3.03 -4.00 -3.81
C ASP A 154 3.00 -2.76 -4.72
N GLY A 155 2.65 -1.58 -4.17
CA GLY A 155 2.57 -0.35 -4.94
C GLY A 155 3.87 0.01 -5.66
N TYR A 156 5.03 -0.15 -5.03
CA TYR A 156 6.32 0.08 -5.66
C TYR A 156 6.71 -1.04 -6.65
N GLY A 157 6.24 -2.26 -6.42
CA GLY A 157 6.36 -3.35 -7.40
C GLY A 157 5.58 -3.06 -8.66
N PHE A 158 4.44 -2.39 -8.53
CA PHE A 158 3.67 -1.90 -9.66
C PHE A 158 4.40 -0.80 -10.45
N GLU A 159 5.09 0.11 -9.76
CA GLU A 159 5.96 1.10 -10.42
C GLU A 159 7.11 0.43 -11.17
N ALA A 160 7.76 -0.56 -10.55
CA ALA A 160 8.80 -1.35 -11.20
C ALA A 160 8.26 -2.09 -12.45
N LEU A 161 7.04 -2.63 -12.37
CA LEU A 161 6.36 -3.26 -13.51
C LEU A 161 6.15 -2.27 -14.66
N ILE A 162 5.63 -1.07 -14.36
CA ILE A 162 5.41 -0.02 -15.36
C ILE A 162 6.73 0.41 -15.99
N ALA A 163 7.76 0.65 -15.17
CA ALA A 163 9.09 1.03 -15.67
C ALA A 163 9.70 -0.05 -16.56
N ASP A 164 9.48 -1.32 -16.23
CA ASP A 164 10.02 -2.45 -16.99
C ASP A 164 9.32 -2.67 -18.34
N LEU A 165 8.14 -2.08 -18.58
CA LEU A 165 7.51 -2.07 -19.91
C LEU A 165 8.38 -1.40 -20.99
N ALA A 166 9.32 -0.53 -20.61
CA ALA A 166 10.32 0.03 -21.53
C ALA A 166 11.25 -1.04 -22.16
N ASN A 167 11.29 -2.25 -21.56
CA ASN A 167 12.03 -3.39 -22.11
C ASN A 167 11.20 -4.27 -23.05
N LEU A 168 9.94 -3.92 -23.33
CA LEU A 168 9.14 -4.60 -24.35
C LEU A 168 9.53 -4.11 -25.74
N ASP A 169 9.98 -5.01 -26.61
CA ASP A 169 10.05 -4.74 -28.04
C ASP A 169 8.64 -4.86 -28.66
N PRO A 170 8.03 -3.76 -29.09
CA PRO A 170 6.68 -3.79 -29.60
C PRO A 170 6.53 -4.57 -30.93
N ALA A 171 7.62 -4.72 -31.69
CA ALA A 171 7.58 -5.42 -32.97
C ALA A 171 7.59 -6.96 -32.79
N THR A 172 8.28 -7.46 -31.77
CA THR A 172 8.49 -8.89 -31.58
C THR A 172 7.80 -9.44 -30.33
N GLY A 173 7.34 -8.58 -29.42
CA GLY A 173 6.81 -8.95 -28.10
C GLY A 173 7.87 -9.50 -27.13
N ARG A 174 9.16 -9.42 -27.50
CA ARG A 174 10.28 -9.95 -26.70
C ARG A 174 10.88 -8.89 -25.79
N HIS A 175 11.64 -9.34 -24.80
CA HIS A 175 12.39 -8.44 -23.93
C HIS A 175 13.70 -7.94 -24.57
N LEU A 176 14.02 -6.67 -24.35
CA LEU A 176 15.25 -6.02 -24.82
C LEU A 176 16.42 -6.22 -23.85
N ALA A 177 16.15 -6.43 -22.56
CA ALA A 177 17.16 -6.61 -21.52
C ALA A 177 16.74 -7.69 -20.51
N PRO A 178 17.66 -8.31 -19.75
CA PRO A 178 17.34 -9.23 -18.64
C PRO A 178 16.52 -8.53 -17.54
N VAL A 179 15.84 -9.33 -16.70
CA VAL A 179 15.18 -8.82 -15.49
C VAL A 179 16.23 -8.39 -14.48
N ALA A 180 16.12 -7.17 -13.96
CA ALA A 180 17.10 -6.61 -13.03
C ALA A 180 16.79 -6.91 -11.56
N GLY A 181 15.50 -6.99 -11.19
CA GLY A 181 15.08 -7.18 -9.80
C GLY A 181 15.12 -8.63 -9.33
N ILE A 182 15.35 -8.83 -8.03
CA ILE A 182 15.29 -10.15 -7.39
C ILE A 182 13.92 -10.80 -7.58
N GLN A 183 13.92 -12.10 -7.88
CA GLN A 183 12.71 -12.86 -8.15
C GLN A 183 12.22 -13.61 -6.89
N PRO A 184 10.92 -13.97 -6.77
CA PRO A 184 10.34 -14.48 -5.53
C PRO A 184 11.02 -15.73 -4.94
N LEU A 185 11.37 -16.72 -5.77
CA LEU A 185 12.06 -17.92 -5.27
C LEU A 185 13.47 -17.62 -4.76
N GLU A 186 14.20 -16.77 -5.49
CA GLU A 186 15.53 -16.29 -5.08
C GLU A 186 15.43 -15.49 -3.77
N LEU A 187 14.45 -14.58 -3.66
CA LEU A 187 14.22 -13.81 -2.46
C LEU A 187 13.89 -14.70 -1.26
N ALA A 188 13.00 -15.69 -1.43
CA ALA A 188 12.66 -16.63 -0.36
C ALA A 188 13.89 -17.40 0.11
N ALA A 189 14.75 -17.86 -0.80
CA ALA A 189 16.01 -18.52 -0.47
C ALA A 189 16.97 -17.55 0.26
N ALA A 190 17.11 -16.31 -0.22
CA ALA A 190 17.93 -15.28 0.42
C ALA A 190 17.45 -14.96 1.85
N GLN A 191 16.14 -14.97 2.09
CA GLN A 191 15.53 -14.75 3.42
C GLN A 191 15.84 -15.88 4.41
N GLN A 192 16.21 -17.07 3.95
CA GLN A 192 16.74 -18.16 4.78
C GLN A 192 18.24 -18.02 5.07
N GLY A 193 18.92 -17.09 4.43
CA GLY A 193 20.36 -16.87 4.56
C GLY A 193 20.76 -16.19 5.89
N THR A 194 22.03 -16.26 6.25
CA THR A 194 22.57 -15.72 7.51
C THR A 194 22.36 -14.21 7.65
N GLY A 195 22.47 -13.44 6.56
CA GLY A 195 22.27 -11.98 6.56
C GLY A 195 20.85 -11.59 6.92
N ALA A 196 19.86 -12.21 6.25
CA ALA A 196 18.45 -11.98 6.52
C ALA A 196 18.04 -12.41 7.92
N ARG A 197 18.56 -13.55 8.41
CA ARG A 197 18.32 -14.00 9.79
C ARG A 197 18.86 -13.03 10.83
N ARG A 198 20.06 -12.45 10.63
CA ARG A 198 20.61 -11.41 11.53
C ARG A 198 19.72 -10.17 11.55
N GLN A 199 19.28 -9.70 10.39
CA GLN A 199 18.38 -8.55 10.28
C GLN A 199 17.04 -8.83 10.94
N HIS A 200 16.44 -9.99 10.70
CA HIS A 200 15.22 -10.45 11.34
C HIS A 200 15.34 -10.43 12.87
N GLN A 201 16.40 -11.02 13.43
CA GLN A 201 16.62 -11.02 14.86
C GLN A 201 16.83 -9.61 15.43
N ALA A 202 17.50 -8.72 14.69
CA ALA A 202 17.66 -7.33 15.09
C ALA A 202 16.32 -6.60 15.10
N SER A 203 15.47 -6.85 14.10
CA SER A 203 14.11 -6.31 14.02
C SER A 203 13.26 -6.78 15.20
N LEU A 204 13.25 -8.08 15.52
CA LEU A 204 12.48 -8.61 16.66
C LEU A 204 12.94 -8.00 17.99
N ARG A 205 14.27 -7.86 18.22
CA ARG A 205 14.77 -7.18 19.44
C ARG A 205 14.34 -5.72 19.53
N TYR A 206 14.31 -5.01 18.39
CA TYR A 206 13.81 -3.64 18.34
C TYR A 206 12.33 -3.56 18.72
N TRP A 207 11.49 -4.42 18.10
CA TRP A 207 10.08 -4.51 18.42
C TRP A 207 9.84 -4.87 19.87
N GLU A 208 10.51 -5.91 20.39
CA GLU A 208 10.37 -6.37 21.79
C GLU A 208 10.66 -5.25 22.79
N LYS A 209 11.76 -4.49 22.58
CA LYS A 209 12.11 -3.35 23.42
C LYS A 209 10.94 -2.36 23.54
N HIS A 210 10.28 -2.05 22.45
CA HIS A 210 9.16 -1.10 22.45
C HIS A 210 7.87 -1.72 22.98
N LEU A 211 7.53 -2.95 22.57
CA LEU A 211 6.33 -3.66 23.04
C LEU A 211 6.27 -3.81 24.56
N ARG A 212 7.44 -3.85 25.23
CA ARG A 212 7.52 -3.90 26.69
C ARG A 212 7.16 -2.59 27.39
N THR A 213 7.17 -1.47 26.68
CA THR A 213 7.05 -0.13 27.29
C THR A 213 5.90 0.71 26.76
N ILE A 214 5.40 0.45 25.53
CA ILE A 214 4.27 1.20 24.96
C ILE A 214 2.97 0.90 25.71
N GLU A 215 2.04 1.84 25.64
CA GLU A 215 0.66 1.61 26.11
C GLU A 215 0.03 0.46 25.34
N PRO A 216 -0.73 -0.45 26.02
CA PRO A 216 -1.30 -1.64 25.39
C PRO A 216 -2.25 -1.31 24.25
N ARG A 217 -3.04 -0.25 24.41
CA ARG A 217 -4.03 0.20 23.42
C ARG A 217 -3.90 1.70 23.21
N ARG A 218 -3.95 2.13 21.96
CA ARG A 218 -3.94 3.56 21.62
C ARG A 218 -5.17 4.30 22.14
N PHE A 219 -6.32 3.64 22.09
CA PHE A 219 -7.57 4.16 22.60
C PHE A 219 -8.01 3.29 23.79
N PRO A 220 -7.72 3.71 25.03
CA PRO A 220 -7.90 2.86 26.20
C PRO A 220 -9.38 2.69 26.62
N VAL A 221 -10.24 3.61 26.21
CA VAL A 221 -11.68 3.57 26.52
C VAL A 221 -12.41 2.95 25.33
N PRO A 222 -12.96 1.73 25.46
CA PRO A 222 -13.73 1.14 24.39
C PRO A 222 -15.05 1.89 24.18
N LEU A 223 -15.45 2.02 22.91
CA LEU A 223 -16.73 2.56 22.50
C LEU A 223 -17.68 1.42 22.12
N GLU A 224 -18.98 1.70 22.09
CA GLU A 224 -19.92 0.77 21.49
C GLU A 224 -19.78 0.79 19.97
N PRO A 225 -19.44 -0.36 19.33
CA PRO A 225 -19.20 -0.37 17.89
C PRO A 225 -20.52 -0.18 17.13
N ARG A 226 -20.43 0.44 15.94
CA ARG A 226 -21.56 0.55 15.02
C ARG A 226 -21.89 -0.83 14.40
N PRO A 227 -23.07 -1.01 13.80
CA PRO A 227 -23.46 -2.25 13.12
C PRO A 227 -22.46 -2.67 12.03
N GLU A 228 -21.95 -1.72 11.25
CA GLU A 228 -20.77 -1.92 10.38
C GLU A 228 -19.56 -1.36 11.12
N ARG A 229 -18.78 -2.26 11.71
CA ARG A 229 -17.77 -1.94 12.73
C ARG A 229 -16.71 -0.97 12.24
N TRP A 230 -16.25 -1.13 11.01
CA TRP A 230 -15.24 -0.24 10.43
C TRP A 230 -15.88 0.79 9.51
N CYS A 231 -15.52 2.04 9.70
CA CYS A 231 -15.92 3.14 8.83
C CYS A 231 -14.69 3.89 8.27
N GLU A 232 -14.91 4.59 7.18
CA GLU A 232 -13.88 5.31 6.47
C GLU A 232 -14.36 6.70 6.07
N ALA A 233 -13.45 7.68 6.08
CA ALA A 233 -13.67 8.97 5.44
C ALA A 233 -12.38 9.45 4.77
N THR A 234 -12.54 10.22 3.71
CA THR A 234 -11.46 10.86 2.97
C THR A 234 -11.61 12.38 3.02
N LEU A 235 -10.58 13.08 3.48
CA LEU A 235 -10.43 14.51 3.32
C LEU A 235 -9.56 14.80 2.11
N THR A 236 -10.16 15.30 1.03
CA THR A 236 -9.42 15.84 -0.13
C THR A 236 -9.06 17.28 0.17
N SER A 237 -7.76 17.61 0.25
CA SER A 237 -7.28 18.91 0.70
C SER A 237 -6.22 19.51 -0.24
N PRO A 238 -6.59 20.52 -1.05
CA PRO A 238 -5.62 21.36 -1.76
C PRO A 238 -4.75 22.18 -0.81
N ALA A 239 -5.31 22.64 0.32
CA ALA A 239 -4.57 23.40 1.32
C ALA A 239 -3.43 22.59 1.95
N THR A 240 -3.68 21.30 2.29
CA THR A 240 -2.64 20.40 2.79
C THR A 240 -1.54 20.21 1.74
N HIS A 241 -1.88 20.06 0.46
CA HIS A 241 -0.91 19.92 -0.62
C HIS A 241 0.07 21.11 -0.65
N LEU A 242 -0.45 22.32 -0.71
CA LEU A 242 0.36 23.55 -0.73
C LEU A 242 1.14 23.75 0.59
N ALA A 243 0.49 23.56 1.73
CA ALA A 243 1.12 23.72 3.03
C ALA A 243 2.29 22.76 3.25
N LEU A 244 2.15 21.49 2.79
CA LEU A 244 3.24 20.50 2.85
C LEU A 244 4.47 20.97 2.06
N ALA A 245 4.30 21.56 0.88
CA ALA A 245 5.42 22.10 0.09
C ALA A 245 6.17 23.20 0.85
N ALA A 246 5.43 24.15 1.45
CA ALA A 246 6.01 25.24 2.23
C ALA A 246 6.75 24.73 3.50
N VAL A 247 6.16 23.77 4.23
CA VAL A 247 6.78 23.22 5.44
C VAL A 247 7.99 22.34 5.08
N ALA A 248 7.90 21.49 4.05
CA ALA A 248 8.99 20.65 3.61
C ALA A 248 10.20 21.47 3.14
N GLU A 249 9.98 22.56 2.41
CA GLU A 249 11.06 23.48 1.99
C GLU A 249 11.79 24.09 3.17
N ARG A 250 11.06 24.52 4.22
CA ARG A 250 11.67 25.12 5.42
C ARG A 250 12.39 24.11 6.31
N THR A 251 11.78 22.96 6.52
CA THR A 251 12.31 21.94 7.45
C THR A 251 13.32 21.01 6.81
N LYS A 252 13.38 20.97 5.46
CA LYS A 252 14.12 19.99 4.66
C LYS A 252 13.76 18.55 5.01
N VAL A 253 12.51 18.33 5.47
CA VAL A 253 11.96 17.04 5.83
C VAL A 253 10.91 16.63 4.80
N HIS A 254 10.89 15.36 4.43
CA HIS A 254 9.93 14.82 3.46
C HIS A 254 8.48 15.01 3.95
N SER A 255 7.59 15.38 3.04
CA SER A 255 6.18 15.69 3.34
C SER A 255 5.43 14.55 4.04
N GLY A 256 5.76 13.30 3.76
CA GLY A 256 5.21 12.13 4.46
C GLY A 256 5.56 12.09 5.95
N THR A 257 6.76 12.53 6.33
CA THR A 257 7.15 12.65 7.74
C THR A 257 6.37 13.78 8.45
N ILE A 258 6.10 14.87 7.75
CA ILE A 258 5.29 15.99 8.29
C ILE A 258 3.86 15.51 8.55
N LEU A 259 3.27 14.74 7.63
CA LEU A 259 1.94 14.15 7.81
C LEU A 259 1.90 13.12 8.93
N LEU A 260 2.91 12.26 9.05
CA LEU A 260 3.01 11.31 10.16
C LEU A 260 3.12 12.03 11.51
N ALA A 261 3.86 13.16 11.57
CA ALA A 261 3.95 13.99 12.77
C ALA A 261 2.60 14.60 13.14
N ALA A 262 1.87 15.15 12.16
CA ALA A 262 0.53 15.71 12.37
C ALA A 262 -0.46 14.62 12.82
N TYR A 263 -0.43 13.44 12.19
CA TYR A 263 -1.23 12.28 12.60
C TYR A 263 -0.93 11.85 14.03
N ALA A 264 0.36 11.72 14.38
CA ALA A 264 0.77 11.36 15.74
C ALA A 264 0.27 12.38 16.78
N MET A 265 0.35 13.67 16.50
CA MET A 265 -0.19 14.72 17.38
C MET A 265 -1.71 14.61 17.53
N MET A 266 -2.43 14.40 16.44
CA MET A 266 -3.88 14.27 16.50
C MET A 266 -4.31 13.03 17.29
N LEU A 267 -3.67 11.88 17.06
CA LEU A 267 -3.94 10.69 17.87
C LEU A 267 -3.58 10.90 19.34
N GLY A 268 -2.49 11.62 19.64
CA GLY A 268 -2.11 12.00 21.00
C GLY A 268 -3.19 12.80 21.71
N ARG A 269 -3.76 13.81 21.02
CA ARG A 269 -4.85 14.65 21.55
C ARG A 269 -6.15 13.86 21.75
N LEU A 270 -6.52 13.01 20.78
CA LEU A 270 -7.76 12.24 20.81
C LEU A 270 -7.76 11.14 21.88
N SER A 271 -6.62 10.49 22.09
CA SER A 271 -6.50 9.38 23.05
C SER A 271 -6.04 9.81 24.45
N GLY A 272 -5.54 11.05 24.61
CA GLY A 272 -4.90 11.52 25.83
C GLY A 272 -3.51 10.91 26.08
N GLN A 273 -2.96 10.14 25.13
CA GLN A 273 -1.67 9.46 25.25
C GLN A 273 -0.61 10.16 24.37
N PRO A 274 0.35 10.89 24.96
CA PRO A 274 1.34 11.64 24.19
C PRO A 274 2.34 10.75 23.44
N VAL A 275 2.63 9.55 23.95
CA VAL A 275 3.51 8.58 23.29
C VAL A 275 2.67 7.58 22.50
N GLY A 276 2.92 7.47 21.20
CA GLY A 276 2.20 6.58 20.31
C GLY A 276 3.10 5.63 19.54
N ALA A 277 2.63 4.40 19.36
CA ALA A 277 3.23 3.41 18.46
C ALA A 277 2.45 3.40 17.14
N PHE A 278 3.19 3.46 16.02
CA PHE A 278 2.63 3.50 14.67
C PHE A 278 3.32 2.44 13.81
N ARG A 279 2.54 1.68 13.07
CA ARG A 279 3.05 0.80 12.03
C ARG A 279 3.12 1.58 10.71
N ILE A 280 4.32 1.97 10.31
CA ILE A 280 4.53 2.68 9.06
C ILE A 280 4.87 1.69 7.94
N VAL A 281 4.22 1.81 6.79
CA VAL A 281 4.52 0.95 5.63
C VAL A 281 5.86 1.37 5.02
N VAL A 282 6.78 0.40 4.92
CA VAL A 282 8.15 0.57 4.40
C VAL A 282 8.32 -0.31 3.18
N SER A 283 8.69 0.27 2.04
CA SER A 283 8.84 -0.45 0.77
C SER A 283 9.99 -1.46 0.75
N ASN A 284 10.98 -1.33 1.63
CA ASN A 284 12.24 -2.09 1.66
C ASN A 284 13.12 -1.98 0.39
N ARG A 285 12.76 -1.13 -0.59
CA ARG A 285 13.42 -1.04 -1.91
C ARG A 285 14.80 -0.38 -1.90
N PHE A 286 15.21 0.18 -0.77
CA PHE A 286 16.58 0.62 -0.53
C PHE A 286 17.59 -0.53 -0.33
N ARG A 287 17.12 -1.78 -0.30
CA ARG A 287 17.97 -2.97 -0.19
C ARG A 287 18.48 -3.37 -1.58
N PRO A 288 19.71 -3.92 -1.67
CA PRO A 288 20.27 -4.37 -2.96
C PRO A 288 19.34 -5.37 -3.69
N GLY A 289 19.09 -5.14 -4.98
CA GLY A 289 18.26 -5.99 -5.83
C GLY A 289 16.75 -5.84 -5.64
N PHE A 290 16.28 -4.96 -4.73
CA PHE A 290 14.86 -4.79 -4.44
C PHE A 290 14.22 -3.67 -5.27
N ALA A 291 14.98 -2.69 -5.73
CA ALA A 291 14.45 -1.49 -6.39
C ALA A 291 13.58 -1.85 -7.62
N GLU A 292 14.07 -2.72 -8.47
CA GLU A 292 13.45 -3.12 -9.74
C GLU A 292 12.61 -4.40 -9.62
N SER A 293 12.44 -4.95 -8.40
CA SER A 293 11.70 -6.20 -8.21
C SER A 293 10.19 -6.00 -8.33
N VAL A 294 9.57 -6.73 -9.22
CA VAL A 294 8.10 -6.84 -9.30
C VAL A 294 7.65 -7.89 -8.31
N SER A 295 7.48 -7.47 -7.06
CA SER A 295 7.12 -8.35 -5.93
C SER A 295 6.46 -7.55 -4.80
N ASN A 296 5.83 -8.23 -3.86
CA ASN A 296 5.44 -7.65 -2.59
C ASN A 296 6.62 -7.70 -1.61
N LEU A 297 7.24 -6.54 -1.36
CA LEU A 297 8.39 -6.35 -0.47
C LEU A 297 8.07 -5.46 0.73
N ALA A 298 6.90 -4.82 0.70
CA ALA A 298 6.49 -3.89 1.75
C ALA A 298 6.24 -4.61 3.07
N GLN A 299 6.72 -4.03 4.16
CA GLN A 299 6.45 -4.48 5.52
C GLN A 299 6.25 -3.28 6.45
N ALA A 300 5.58 -3.48 7.57
CA ALA A 300 5.37 -2.42 8.54
C ALA A 300 6.55 -2.30 9.51
N GLY A 301 7.13 -1.11 9.62
CA GLY A 301 8.09 -0.75 10.67
C GLY A 301 7.38 -0.13 11.88
N LEU A 302 7.89 -0.33 13.08
CA LEU A 302 7.34 0.26 14.31
C LEU A 302 8.00 1.61 14.59
N ALA A 303 7.24 2.69 14.45
CA ALA A 303 7.64 4.04 14.86
C ALA A 303 7.00 4.38 16.21
N VAL A 304 7.80 4.71 17.21
CA VAL A 304 7.32 5.23 18.50
C VAL A 304 7.60 6.72 18.55
N ILE A 305 6.55 7.52 18.65
CA ILE A 305 6.61 8.99 18.56
C ILE A 305 6.05 9.60 19.84
N ASP A 306 6.87 10.42 20.50
CA ASP A 306 6.47 11.23 21.65
C ASP A 306 6.06 12.63 21.19
N THR A 307 4.80 12.98 21.42
CA THR A 307 4.20 14.29 21.11
C THR A 307 4.01 15.16 22.34
N GLY A 308 4.42 14.67 23.54
CA GLY A 308 4.19 15.39 24.81
C GLY A 308 5.01 16.64 24.93
N ALA A 309 4.36 17.73 25.40
CA ALA A 309 4.94 19.03 25.68
C ALA A 309 5.86 19.59 24.56
N ALA A 310 5.55 19.29 23.30
CA ALA A 310 6.38 19.65 22.15
C ALA A 310 5.61 20.54 21.15
N SER A 311 6.33 21.45 20.51
CA SER A 311 5.88 22.15 19.32
C SER A 311 5.75 21.18 18.13
N PHE A 312 5.00 21.56 17.10
CA PHE A 312 4.88 20.73 15.90
C PHE A 312 6.23 20.50 15.21
N ALA A 313 7.12 21.51 15.21
CA ALA A 313 8.48 21.36 14.67
C ALA A 313 9.31 20.31 15.41
N GLU A 314 9.26 20.30 16.75
CA GLU A 314 9.92 19.28 17.55
C GLU A 314 9.35 17.88 17.30
N VAL A 315 8.03 17.76 17.12
CA VAL A 315 7.40 16.49 16.77
C VAL A 315 7.83 16.04 15.38
N ILE A 316 7.94 16.92 14.38
CA ILE A 316 8.50 16.57 13.06
C ILE A 316 9.91 15.99 13.21
N ALA A 317 10.78 16.62 14.01
CA ALA A 317 12.16 16.15 14.22
C ALA A 317 12.21 14.79 14.94
N ARG A 318 11.37 14.56 15.96
CA ARG A 318 11.22 13.27 16.65
C ARG A 318 10.69 12.20 15.70
N THR A 319 9.68 12.54 14.89
CA THR A 319 9.09 11.65 13.90
C THR A 319 10.10 11.22 12.85
N PHE A 320 10.89 12.13 12.32
CA PHE A 320 11.94 11.81 11.35
C PHE A 320 12.93 10.75 11.89
N LYS A 321 13.42 10.94 13.11
CA LYS A 321 14.32 9.97 13.77
C LYS A 321 13.66 8.61 13.98
N SER A 322 12.41 8.61 14.45
CA SER A 322 11.64 7.38 14.69
C SER A 322 11.36 6.64 13.39
N GLN A 323 10.99 7.35 12.32
CA GLN A 323 10.70 6.79 11.00
C GLN A 323 11.94 6.14 10.36
N LEU A 324 13.12 6.80 10.43
CA LEU A 324 14.38 6.22 9.96
C LEU A 324 14.69 4.92 10.69
N THR A 325 14.55 4.92 12.01
CA THR A 325 14.80 3.72 12.82
C THR A 325 13.80 2.61 12.50
N ALA A 326 12.52 2.93 12.41
CA ALA A 326 11.47 1.99 12.04
C ALA A 326 11.75 1.36 10.66
N GLY A 327 12.21 2.15 9.68
CA GLY A 327 12.58 1.66 8.34
C GLY A 327 13.74 0.66 8.38
N MET A 328 14.75 0.88 9.21
CA MET A 328 15.86 -0.07 9.36
C MET A 328 15.41 -1.44 9.91
N TYR A 329 14.38 -1.46 10.77
CA TYR A 329 13.85 -2.66 11.42
C TYR A 329 12.53 -3.18 10.82
N ALA A 330 12.15 -2.74 9.63
CA ALA A 330 10.97 -3.20 8.89
C ALA A 330 11.27 -4.40 7.98
N TYR A 331 12.17 -5.30 8.36
CA TYR A 331 12.49 -6.49 7.59
C TYR A 331 12.63 -7.70 8.51
N TYR A 332 11.57 -8.50 8.54
CA TYR A 332 11.42 -9.62 9.47
C TYR A 332 10.41 -10.65 8.93
N HIS A 333 10.44 -11.89 9.47
CA HIS A 333 9.40 -12.87 9.21
C HIS A 333 8.12 -12.50 9.98
N PRO A 334 6.97 -12.27 9.34
CA PRO A 334 5.76 -11.77 10.02
C PRO A 334 5.25 -12.69 11.13
N ARG A 335 5.24 -14.01 10.91
CA ARG A 335 4.82 -14.99 11.92
C ARG A 335 5.55 -14.83 13.25
N ASP A 336 6.87 -14.63 13.18
CA ASP A 336 7.69 -14.54 14.40
C ASP A 336 7.46 -13.20 15.13
N LEU A 337 7.12 -12.14 14.38
CA LEU A 337 6.69 -10.89 14.98
C LEU A 337 5.32 -11.05 15.69
N TRP A 338 4.35 -11.71 15.08
CA TRP A 338 3.06 -11.94 15.74
C TRP A 338 3.23 -12.77 17.02
N ALA A 339 3.98 -13.86 16.95
CA ALA A 339 4.31 -14.65 18.14
C ALA A 339 5.04 -13.83 19.22
N LEU A 340 5.87 -12.86 18.81
CA LEU A 340 6.52 -11.93 19.74
C LEU A 340 5.51 -11.00 20.43
N VAL A 341 4.56 -10.43 19.65
CA VAL A 341 3.51 -9.55 20.18
C VAL A 341 2.67 -10.31 21.22
N ASP A 342 2.22 -11.52 20.86
CA ASP A 342 1.42 -12.37 21.74
C ASP A 342 2.19 -12.73 23.02
N ARG A 343 3.46 -13.14 22.89
CA ARG A 343 4.32 -13.48 24.02
C ARG A 343 4.51 -12.30 24.98
N VAL A 344 4.85 -11.12 24.46
CA VAL A 344 5.06 -9.92 25.29
C VAL A 344 3.74 -9.47 25.91
N GLY A 345 2.62 -9.57 25.21
CA GLY A 345 1.29 -9.31 25.74
C GLY A 345 0.98 -10.22 26.93
N ALA A 346 1.18 -11.53 26.78
CA ALA A 346 1.00 -12.50 27.85
C ALA A 346 1.90 -12.24 29.07
N GLU A 347 3.20 -11.94 28.84
CA GLU A 347 4.16 -11.59 29.91
C GLU A 347 3.75 -10.31 30.66
N ARG A 348 3.08 -9.35 29.97
CA ARG A 348 2.56 -8.12 30.58
C ARG A 348 1.17 -8.26 31.16
N GLY A 349 0.46 -9.38 30.93
CA GLY A 349 -0.91 -9.60 31.33
C GLY A 349 -1.93 -8.70 30.59
N VAL A 350 -1.64 -8.27 29.36
CA VAL A 350 -2.45 -7.38 28.54
C VAL A 350 -2.47 -7.83 27.08
N GLU A 351 -3.52 -7.48 26.37
CA GLU A 351 -3.55 -7.55 24.90
C GLU A 351 -2.88 -6.31 24.31
N LEU A 352 -1.91 -6.51 23.44
CA LEU A 352 -1.19 -5.44 22.79
C LEU A 352 -1.82 -5.12 21.43
N ASP A 353 -2.40 -3.93 21.31
CA ASP A 353 -2.89 -3.40 20.04
C ASP A 353 -1.78 -2.62 19.33
N THR A 354 -1.30 -3.17 18.22
CA THR A 354 -0.36 -2.50 17.31
C THR A 354 -1.04 -2.05 16.01
N GLY A 355 -2.36 -1.96 15.97
CA GLY A 355 -3.18 -1.74 14.78
C GLY A 355 -3.28 -0.30 14.30
N CYS A 356 -2.39 0.63 14.72
CA CYS A 356 -2.36 2.00 14.22
C CYS A 356 -1.39 2.13 13.03
N TYR A 357 -1.91 2.20 11.81
CA TYR A 357 -1.12 2.21 10.58
C TYR A 357 -1.04 3.59 9.94
N PHE A 358 0.06 3.79 9.20
CA PHE A 358 0.29 4.94 8.33
C PHE A 358 0.94 4.47 7.02
N ASN A 359 0.36 4.86 5.88
CA ASN A 359 0.84 4.51 4.55
C ASN A 359 0.77 5.71 3.61
N ASP A 360 1.89 6.33 3.31
CA ASP A 360 2.00 7.37 2.29
C ASP A 360 2.23 6.69 0.92
N ARG A 361 1.18 6.66 0.11
CA ARG A 361 1.18 6.05 -1.23
C ARG A 361 1.41 7.08 -2.35
N ARG A 362 1.63 8.34 -1.97
CA ARG A 362 1.91 9.37 -2.97
C ARG A 362 3.22 9.05 -3.67
N ARG A 363 3.17 9.03 -4.97
CA ARG A 363 4.39 8.99 -5.78
C ARG A 363 5.11 10.32 -5.64
N SER A 364 6.40 10.32 -5.88
CA SER A 364 7.20 11.55 -5.96
C SER A 364 6.70 12.39 -7.15
N ALA A 365 5.59 13.10 -6.94
CA ALA A 365 5.20 14.16 -7.87
C ALA A 365 6.26 15.27 -7.79
N PRO A 366 6.60 15.92 -8.90
CA PRO A 366 7.46 17.09 -8.82
C PRO A 366 6.85 18.10 -7.84
N PRO A 367 7.68 18.73 -6.97
CA PRO A 367 7.17 19.76 -6.08
C PRO A 367 6.50 20.87 -6.91
N PRO A 368 5.50 21.57 -6.32
CA PRO A 368 4.91 22.72 -6.98
C PRO A 368 5.99 23.69 -7.47
N SER A 369 5.75 24.36 -8.59
CA SER A 369 6.67 25.35 -9.13
C SER A 369 6.69 26.58 -8.22
N GLY A 370 7.59 26.58 -7.22
CA GLY A 370 7.76 27.64 -6.23
C GLY A 370 7.21 27.29 -4.84
N ILE A 371 7.55 28.14 -3.86
CA ILE A 371 7.02 28.02 -2.49
C ILE A 371 5.68 28.74 -2.45
N PRO A 372 4.57 28.04 -2.10
CA PRO A 372 3.26 28.68 -1.99
C PRO A 372 3.24 29.80 -0.96
N SER A 373 2.57 30.91 -1.28
CA SER A 373 2.39 32.04 -0.36
C SER A 373 1.35 31.70 0.73
N PRO A 374 1.38 32.35 1.88
CA PRO A 374 0.37 32.22 2.92
C PRO A 374 -1.07 32.44 2.43
N ALA A 375 -1.25 33.39 1.49
CA ALA A 375 -2.55 33.72 0.91
C ALA A 375 -3.08 32.54 0.04
N GLU A 376 -2.24 31.92 -0.78
CA GLU A 376 -2.61 30.78 -1.60
C GLU A 376 -3.00 29.58 -0.72
N VAL A 377 -2.21 29.28 0.33
CA VAL A 377 -2.53 28.21 1.28
C VAL A 377 -3.87 28.46 1.97
N THR A 378 -4.14 29.71 2.39
CA THR A 378 -5.39 30.06 3.07
C THR A 378 -6.59 29.96 2.12
N ALA A 379 -6.48 30.47 0.89
CA ALA A 379 -7.54 30.38 -0.10
C ALA A 379 -7.88 28.93 -0.48
N ALA A 380 -6.88 28.04 -0.51
CA ALA A 380 -7.05 26.64 -0.85
C ALA A 380 -7.90 25.85 0.18
N LEU A 381 -8.08 26.35 1.40
CA LEU A 381 -8.96 25.73 2.42
C LEU A 381 -10.42 25.63 1.97
N GLU A 382 -10.90 26.57 1.14
CA GLU A 382 -12.26 26.54 0.60
C GLU A 382 -12.51 25.31 -0.29
N GLY A 383 -11.44 24.75 -0.89
CA GLY A 383 -11.49 23.55 -1.70
C GLY A 383 -11.42 22.23 -0.93
N SER A 384 -11.28 22.27 0.40
CA SER A 384 -11.15 21.05 1.21
C SER A 384 -12.50 20.38 1.44
N VAL A 385 -12.64 19.13 1.03
CA VAL A 385 -13.91 18.36 1.06
C VAL A 385 -13.74 17.06 1.80
N LEU A 386 -14.57 16.83 2.83
CA LEU A 386 -14.68 15.54 3.50
C LEU A 386 -15.79 14.69 2.85
N ARG A 387 -15.46 13.43 2.53
CA ARG A 387 -16.42 12.43 2.04
C ARG A 387 -16.37 11.18 2.88
N TRP A 388 -17.53 10.66 3.24
CA TRP A 388 -17.63 9.36 3.88
C TRP A 388 -17.56 8.25 2.85
N GLY A 389 -16.72 7.26 3.12
CA GLY A 389 -16.57 6.05 2.32
C GLY A 389 -17.45 4.90 2.80
N PRO A 390 -17.26 3.70 2.26
CA PRO A 390 -18.00 2.51 2.68
C PRO A 390 -17.65 2.11 4.11
N SER A 391 -18.60 1.48 4.78
CA SER A 391 -18.38 0.77 6.03
C SER A 391 -18.26 -0.73 5.78
N SER A 392 -17.64 -1.49 6.70
CA SER A 392 -17.48 -2.94 6.58
C SER A 392 -17.44 -3.61 7.95
N ASN A 393 -17.57 -4.96 7.95
CA ASN A 393 -17.32 -5.78 9.14
C ASN A 393 -16.00 -6.57 9.06
N GLU A 394 -15.24 -6.37 8.01
CA GLU A 394 -14.04 -7.14 7.66
C GLU A 394 -12.82 -6.22 7.62
N TRP A 395 -12.03 -6.23 8.68
CA TRP A 395 -10.75 -5.54 8.76
C TRP A 395 -10.00 -5.96 10.03
N ASP A 396 -8.67 -5.84 10.05
CA ASP A 396 -7.83 -6.31 11.16
C ASP A 396 -7.03 -5.19 11.86
N ALA A 397 -7.25 -3.92 11.48
CA ALA A 397 -6.54 -2.79 12.07
C ALA A 397 -7.47 -1.91 12.90
N THR A 398 -6.95 -1.36 14.02
CA THR A 398 -7.67 -0.38 14.84
C THR A 398 -7.87 0.93 14.09
N CYS A 399 -6.84 1.37 13.37
CA CYS A 399 -6.93 2.53 12.48
C CYS A 399 -5.83 2.51 11.41
N PHE A 400 -6.17 2.97 10.20
CA PHE A 400 -5.23 3.02 9.08
C PHE A 400 -5.40 4.33 8.32
N LEU A 401 -4.34 5.17 8.32
CA LEU A 401 -4.30 6.39 7.51
C LEU A 401 -3.51 6.12 6.22
N HIS A 402 -4.21 6.23 5.10
CA HIS A 402 -3.65 6.26 3.76
C HIS A 402 -3.53 7.69 3.26
N ILE A 403 -2.43 7.99 2.60
CA ILE A 403 -2.20 9.27 1.94
C ILE A 403 -2.02 9.01 0.46
N ASP A 404 -2.82 9.68 -0.36
CA ASP A 404 -2.77 9.59 -1.82
C ASP A 404 -2.67 10.98 -2.46
N ALA A 405 -2.22 11.01 -3.71
CA ALA A 405 -2.46 12.16 -4.57
C ALA A 405 -3.92 12.09 -5.03
N ALA A 406 -4.67 13.17 -4.91
CA ALA A 406 -6.07 13.18 -5.29
C ALA A 406 -6.22 13.00 -6.81
N ALA A 407 -6.92 11.95 -7.23
CA ALA A 407 -7.18 11.66 -8.62
C ALA A 407 -8.35 12.52 -9.15
N GLY A 408 -8.19 13.10 -10.36
CA GLY A 408 -9.27 13.83 -11.04
C GLY A 408 -9.67 15.16 -10.38
N ALA A 409 -8.89 15.66 -9.41
CA ALA A 409 -9.09 16.97 -8.85
C ALA A 409 -8.78 18.07 -9.88
N ALA A 410 -9.57 19.14 -9.87
CA ALA A 410 -9.32 20.32 -10.73
C ALA A 410 -8.03 21.06 -10.35
N THR A 411 -7.54 20.84 -9.14
CA THR A 411 -6.29 21.35 -8.58
C THR A 411 -5.54 20.24 -7.88
N ASP A 412 -4.22 20.33 -7.82
CA ASP A 412 -3.41 19.39 -7.05
C ASP A 412 -3.84 19.36 -5.58
N ALA A 413 -4.15 18.17 -5.08
CA ALA A 413 -4.62 17.99 -3.71
C ALA A 413 -4.07 16.68 -3.12
N VAL A 414 -4.17 16.56 -1.80
CA VAL A 414 -3.83 15.33 -1.06
C VAL A 414 -5.12 14.74 -0.51
N ASP A 415 -5.30 13.44 -0.72
CA ASP A 415 -6.34 12.65 -0.07
C ASP A 415 -5.79 12.03 1.22
N LEU A 416 -6.44 12.35 2.33
CA LEU A 416 -6.22 11.77 3.64
C LEU A 416 -7.38 10.80 3.91
N THR A 417 -7.18 9.51 3.65
CA THR A 417 -8.22 8.49 3.87
C THR A 417 -7.94 7.76 5.18
N TRP A 418 -8.82 7.91 6.16
CA TRP A 418 -8.68 7.24 7.44
C TRP A 418 -9.80 6.25 7.68
N ARG A 419 -9.43 4.97 7.79
CA ARG A 419 -10.30 3.87 8.18
C ARG A 419 -10.09 3.54 9.65
N VAL A 420 -11.17 3.36 10.39
CA VAL A 420 -11.12 3.16 11.84
C VAL A 420 -12.10 2.09 12.32
N ASP A 421 -11.72 1.38 13.38
CA ASP A 421 -12.61 0.56 14.17
C ASP A 421 -13.48 1.46 15.06
N THR A 422 -14.80 1.44 14.89
CA THR A 422 -15.71 2.27 15.66
C THR A 422 -15.80 1.86 17.14
N ALA A 423 -15.28 0.70 17.50
CA ALA A 423 -15.09 0.32 18.92
C ALA A 423 -13.95 1.11 19.60
N ALA A 424 -13.07 1.75 18.83
CA ALA A 424 -11.95 2.54 19.33
C ALA A 424 -12.07 4.04 18.99
N VAL A 425 -12.56 4.37 17.79
CA VAL A 425 -12.61 5.74 17.25
C VAL A 425 -14.00 6.03 16.70
N SER A 426 -14.73 6.99 17.30
CA SER A 426 -16.04 7.37 16.78
C SER A 426 -15.92 8.13 15.44
N PRO A 427 -16.98 8.15 14.60
CA PRO A 427 -17.00 8.95 13.38
C PRO A 427 -16.70 10.45 13.60
N ALA A 428 -17.15 11.02 14.72
CA ALA A 428 -16.82 12.39 15.08
C ALA A 428 -15.31 12.58 15.35
N MET A 429 -14.69 11.64 16.06
CA MET A 429 -13.22 11.65 16.27
C MET A 429 -12.47 11.49 14.95
N LEU A 430 -12.99 10.69 14.01
CA LEU A 430 -12.41 10.52 12.68
C LEU A 430 -12.38 11.87 11.93
N GLU A 431 -13.50 12.58 11.85
CA GLU A 431 -13.55 13.89 11.19
C GLU A 431 -12.62 14.91 11.89
N VAL A 432 -12.65 14.97 13.22
CA VAL A 432 -11.77 15.85 14.01
C VAL A 432 -10.30 15.54 13.73
N CYS A 433 -9.92 14.29 13.58
CA CYS A 433 -8.56 13.88 13.27
C CYS A 433 -8.11 14.40 11.88
N LEU A 434 -8.90 14.13 10.84
CA LEU A 434 -8.55 14.49 9.47
C LEU A 434 -8.45 16.03 9.31
N ARG A 435 -9.44 16.76 9.81
CA ARG A 435 -9.40 18.24 9.80
C ARG A 435 -8.29 18.81 10.70
N GLY A 436 -7.99 18.13 11.79
CA GLY A 436 -6.89 18.51 12.69
C GLY A 436 -5.51 18.31 12.05
N ILE A 437 -5.31 17.26 11.24
CA ILE A 437 -4.08 17.06 10.45
C ILE A 437 -3.91 18.24 9.47
N GLU A 438 -4.94 18.57 8.68
CA GLU A 438 -4.92 19.74 7.79
C GLU A 438 -4.59 21.02 8.55
N SER A 439 -5.31 21.29 9.64
CA SER A 439 -5.12 22.52 10.44
C SER A 439 -3.70 22.65 10.99
N LEU A 440 -3.09 21.55 11.46
CA LEU A 440 -1.70 21.55 11.96
C LEU A 440 -0.71 21.88 10.87
N VAL A 441 -0.84 21.28 9.69
CA VAL A 441 0.08 21.49 8.57
C VAL A 441 -0.09 22.90 7.99
N VAL A 442 -1.34 23.37 7.83
CA VAL A 442 -1.63 24.72 7.36
C VAL A 442 -1.12 25.77 8.36
N ALA A 443 -1.38 25.62 9.67
CA ALA A 443 -0.87 26.55 10.68
C ALA A 443 0.66 26.61 10.67
N ALA A 444 1.33 25.46 10.49
CA ALA A 444 2.78 25.41 10.33
C ALA A 444 3.26 26.14 9.05
N ALA A 445 2.51 26.05 7.94
CA ALA A 445 2.86 26.78 6.72
C ALA A 445 2.73 28.29 6.88
N LEU A 446 1.73 28.75 7.62
CA LEU A 446 1.42 30.19 7.84
C LEU A 446 2.30 30.85 8.92
N SER A 447 2.90 30.07 9.83
CA SER A 447 3.76 30.62 10.88
C SER A 447 5.16 30.92 10.33
N GLU A 448 5.66 32.14 10.57
CA GLU A 448 7.03 32.58 10.20
C GLU A 448 8.12 31.87 11.03
N THR A 449 7.75 31.24 12.14
CA THR A 449 8.65 30.66 13.15
C THR A 449 8.62 29.17 13.19
N VAL A 450 9.05 28.46 12.13
CA VAL A 450 9.44 27.06 12.21
C VAL A 450 10.90 26.94 11.79
N ALA A 451 11.81 27.43 12.62
CA ALA A 451 13.20 27.02 12.59
C ALA A 451 13.30 25.68 13.36
N VAL A 452 13.84 24.65 12.73
CA VAL A 452 14.21 23.35 13.34
C VAL A 452 15.55 23.50 14.03
#